data_8662c9ccd4f32c4de6933c5397a021e1
#
_entry.id   8662c9ccd4f32c4de6933c5397a021e1
#
_cell.length_a   1.000
_cell.length_b   1.000
_cell.length_c   1.000
_cell.angle_alpha   90.00
_cell.angle_beta   90.00
_cell.angle_gamma   90.00
#
_symmetry.space_group_name_H-M   'P 1'
#
loop_
_entity.id
_entity.type
_entity.pdbx_description
1 polymer ?
#
loop_
_entity_poly.entity_id
_entity_poly.type
_entity_poly.pdbx_seq_one_letter_code
_entity_poly.pdbx_strand_id
1 'polypeptide(L)'
;MTLLRVALVASLIAPTAFLTNGCHRRQTEQVVVTGASTLYPIVQMAAEELRRTKGLDVMGQGGGSTRGFEDCIAGRNSLGAMARELAPEEKAQVIVFPIAYDGVGIAVHASNHIAGLTTEQLRQIYRKQTTNWSSFGGRNDRIVVVHKAEGHATREVFMNYTGLTPDEMTSNTDVTAGDNAQVIRVIANTSNAIGYVSLGEVIKAAEAGQPVRLVKLNGIEPVMENVTNKTYPLFHPLYLISKGEPKGGSRVLLDFLRSSEGKAIIRQGNYVPLE
;
A
#
# COMPACT_ATOMS: atom_id res chain seq x y z
N MET A 1 81.97 48.34 26.73
CA MET A 1 80.57 48.82 26.76
C MET A 1 80.06 48.75 25.34
N THR A 2 79.37 47.71 24.98
CA THR A 2 78.86 47.48 23.62
C THR A 2 77.35 47.23 23.69
N LEU A 3 76.61 48.21 23.16
CA LEU A 3 75.13 48.20 23.09
C LEU A 3 74.66 47.30 21.95
N LEU A 4 73.88 46.27 22.28
CA LEU A 4 73.25 45.35 21.37
C LEU A 4 71.91 45.94 20.91
N ARG A 5 71.77 46.24 19.64
CA ARG A 5 70.49 46.66 19.03
C ARG A 5 69.70 45.44 18.63
N VAL A 6 68.52 45.26 19.26
CA VAL A 6 67.51 44.25 18.86
C VAL A 6 66.63 44.86 17.78
N ALA A 7 66.60 44.28 16.60
CA ALA A 7 65.70 44.63 15.54
C ALA A 7 64.40 43.83 15.67
N LEU A 8 63.28 44.54 15.81
CA LEU A 8 61.91 43.96 15.86
C LEU A 8 61.40 43.76 14.44
N VAL A 9 61.24 42.52 14.01
CA VAL A 9 60.63 42.18 12.72
C VAL A 9 59.12 41.99 12.94
N ALA A 10 58.32 42.96 12.46
CA ALA A 10 56.85 42.89 12.49
C ALA A 10 56.39 42.06 11.29
N SER A 11 55.94 40.83 11.54
CA SER A 11 55.28 40.00 10.50
C SER A 11 53.85 40.45 10.30
N LEU A 12 53.52 41.04 9.13
CA LEU A 12 52.16 41.27 8.69
C LEU A 12 51.49 39.93 8.31
N ILE A 13 50.59 39.44 9.14
CA ILE A 13 49.69 38.33 8.82
C ILE A 13 48.45 38.95 8.10
N ALA A 14 48.37 38.79 6.78
CA ALA A 14 47.16 39.10 6.02
C ALA A 14 46.08 38.07 6.31
N PRO A 15 44.85 38.45 6.63
CA PRO A 15 43.74 37.50 6.79
C PRO A 15 43.31 36.97 5.43
N THR A 16 43.61 35.70 5.15
CA THR A 16 43.07 34.98 4.01
C THR A 16 41.56 34.74 4.28
N ALA A 17 40.71 35.51 3.66
CA ALA A 17 39.25 35.27 3.68
C ALA A 17 38.97 33.96 2.91
N PHE A 18 38.77 32.87 3.65
CA PHE A 18 38.17 31.63 3.09
C PHE A 18 36.73 31.95 2.71
N LEU A 19 36.49 32.20 1.42
CA LEU A 19 35.15 32.14 0.82
C LEU A 19 34.70 30.67 0.91
N THR A 20 34.03 30.32 1.99
CA THR A 20 33.26 29.06 2.07
C THR A 20 32.07 29.23 1.15
N ASN A 21 32.21 28.82 -0.11
CA ASN A 21 31.09 28.50 -0.98
C ASN A 21 30.32 27.35 -0.27
N GLY A 22 29.41 27.72 0.64
CA GLY A 22 28.43 26.82 1.18
C GLY A 22 27.58 26.32 0.02
N CYS A 23 27.86 25.10 -0.47
CA CYS A 23 26.88 24.35 -1.22
C CYS A 23 25.64 24.25 -0.33
N HIS A 24 24.69 25.18 -0.48
CA HIS A 24 23.34 25.03 -0.04
C HIS A 24 22.77 23.84 -0.83
N ARG A 25 23.05 22.62 -0.34
CA ARG A 25 22.28 21.45 -0.71
C ARG A 25 20.83 21.81 -0.34
N ARG A 26 20.05 22.25 -1.33
CA ARG A 26 18.61 22.37 -1.16
C ARG A 26 18.18 21.05 -0.53
N GLN A 27 17.78 21.06 0.74
CA GLN A 27 17.06 19.94 1.32
C GLN A 27 15.84 19.78 0.44
N THR A 28 15.87 18.79 -0.44
CA THR A 28 14.68 18.40 -1.20
C THR A 28 13.65 18.00 -0.19
N GLU A 29 12.54 18.72 -0.15
CA GLU A 29 11.39 18.40 0.71
C GLU A 29 10.99 16.94 0.43
N GLN A 30 11.15 16.07 1.43
CA GLN A 30 10.76 14.68 1.30
C GLN A 30 9.28 14.55 1.61
N VAL A 31 8.52 13.98 0.67
CA VAL A 31 7.10 13.64 0.89
C VAL A 31 7.00 12.25 1.48
N VAL A 32 6.50 12.15 2.70
CA VAL A 32 6.30 10.87 3.40
C VAL A 32 4.83 10.47 3.30
N VAL A 33 4.57 9.32 2.70
CA VAL A 33 3.23 8.71 2.60
C VAL A 33 3.21 7.45 3.46
N THR A 34 2.37 7.41 4.50
CA THR A 34 2.21 6.22 5.35
C THR A 34 0.79 5.67 5.29
N GLY A 35 0.61 4.37 5.47
CA GLY A 35 -0.73 3.79 5.60
C GLY A 35 -0.96 2.52 4.80
N ALA A 36 -2.04 2.50 4.01
CA ALA A 36 -2.49 1.32 3.31
C ALA A 36 -1.44 0.76 2.35
N SER A 37 -1.04 -0.50 2.57
CA SER A 37 -0.07 -1.20 1.72
C SER A 37 -0.54 -1.32 0.26
N THR A 38 -1.84 -1.32 0.02
CA THR A 38 -2.44 -1.36 -1.34
C THR A 38 -2.07 -0.14 -2.19
N LEU A 39 -1.86 1.05 -1.59
CA LEU A 39 -1.40 2.23 -2.33
C LEU A 39 0.12 2.26 -2.52
N TYR A 40 0.87 1.43 -1.81
CA TYR A 40 2.33 1.44 -1.87
C TYR A 40 2.89 1.29 -3.29
N PRO A 41 2.42 0.35 -4.14
CA PRO A 41 2.90 0.25 -5.52
C PRO A 41 2.64 1.51 -6.37
N ILE A 42 1.47 2.14 -6.20
CA ILE A 42 1.12 3.39 -6.90
C ILE A 42 2.06 4.51 -6.48
N VAL A 43 2.26 4.68 -5.16
CA VAL A 43 3.14 5.70 -4.60
C VAL A 43 4.59 5.48 -5.05
N GLN A 44 5.05 4.23 -5.11
CA GLN A 44 6.40 3.89 -5.54
C GLN A 44 6.65 4.22 -7.01
N MET A 45 5.74 3.84 -7.92
CA MET A 45 5.84 4.20 -9.34
C MET A 45 5.79 5.71 -9.56
N ALA A 46 4.93 6.42 -8.83
CA ALA A 46 4.87 7.87 -8.86
C ALA A 46 6.15 8.52 -8.31
N ALA A 47 6.74 7.96 -7.26
CA ALA A 47 8.00 8.42 -6.68
C ALA A 47 9.17 8.32 -7.66
N GLU A 48 9.28 7.20 -8.39
CA GLU A 48 10.30 6.99 -9.42
C GLU A 48 10.18 8.05 -10.53
N GLU A 49 8.97 8.27 -11.02
CA GLU A 49 8.70 9.24 -12.09
C GLU A 49 8.94 10.69 -11.63
N LEU A 50 8.46 11.06 -10.45
CA LEU A 50 8.64 12.41 -9.91
C LEU A 50 10.09 12.69 -9.51
N ARG A 51 10.84 11.68 -9.08
CA ARG A 51 12.28 11.83 -8.86
C ARG A 51 13.00 12.11 -10.18
N ARG A 52 12.65 11.38 -11.24
CA ARG A 52 13.25 11.53 -12.57
C ARG A 52 12.92 12.87 -13.22
N THR A 53 11.67 13.34 -13.13
CA THR A 53 11.17 14.51 -13.88
C THR A 53 11.26 15.80 -13.10
N LYS A 54 11.15 15.76 -11.76
CA LYS A 54 11.06 16.95 -10.90
C LYS A 54 12.08 16.97 -9.76
N GLY A 55 12.89 15.92 -9.60
CA GLY A 55 13.81 15.80 -8.46
C GLY A 55 13.10 15.71 -7.10
N LEU A 56 11.80 15.35 -7.08
CA LEU A 56 11.02 15.23 -5.86
C LEU A 56 11.28 13.86 -5.22
N ASP A 57 11.61 13.86 -3.93
CA ASP A 57 11.77 12.65 -3.14
C ASP A 57 10.46 12.30 -2.44
N VAL A 58 9.89 11.14 -2.81
CA VAL A 58 8.65 10.61 -2.23
C VAL A 58 8.96 9.25 -1.60
N MET A 59 8.59 9.07 -0.34
CA MET A 59 8.78 7.82 0.40
C MET A 59 7.44 7.24 0.84
N GLY A 60 7.15 6.01 0.40
CA GLY A 60 5.98 5.25 0.84
C GLY A 60 6.33 4.28 1.98
N GLN A 61 5.48 4.19 3.01
CA GLN A 61 5.58 3.22 4.09
C GLN A 61 4.23 2.55 4.33
N GLY A 62 4.20 1.22 4.31
CA GLY A 62 3.03 0.42 4.68
C GLY A 62 2.72 0.52 6.19
N GLY A 63 1.67 -0.18 6.61
CA GLY A 63 1.28 -0.27 8.03
C GLY A 63 -0.24 -0.26 8.25
N GLY A 64 -1.03 -0.25 7.15
CA GLY A 64 -2.48 -0.27 7.19
C GLY A 64 -3.12 1.11 7.22
N SER A 65 -4.41 1.18 6.89
CA SER A 65 -5.16 2.44 6.80
C SER A 65 -5.28 3.15 8.15
N THR A 66 -5.44 2.41 9.23
CA THR A 66 -5.51 2.99 10.59
C THR A 66 -4.26 3.79 10.91
N ARG A 67 -3.07 3.21 10.67
CA ARG A 67 -1.81 3.93 10.84
C ARG A 67 -1.72 5.16 9.93
N GLY A 68 -2.14 5.04 8.67
CA GLY A 68 -2.14 6.17 7.73
C GLY A 68 -2.95 7.35 8.23
N PHE A 69 -4.12 7.10 8.80
CA PHE A 69 -4.97 8.10 9.41
C PHE A 69 -4.34 8.70 10.67
N GLU A 70 -3.90 7.87 11.62
CA GLU A 70 -3.28 8.31 12.87
C GLU A 70 -2.02 9.15 12.63
N ASP A 71 -1.16 8.74 11.71
CA ASP A 71 0.03 9.50 11.33
C ASP A 71 -0.35 10.85 10.71
N CYS A 72 -1.41 10.89 9.89
CA CYS A 72 -1.90 12.11 9.26
C CYS A 72 -2.40 13.12 10.28
N ILE A 73 -3.29 12.73 11.19
CA ILE A 73 -3.83 13.65 12.21
C ILE A 73 -2.76 14.09 13.20
N ALA A 74 -1.77 13.23 13.47
CA ALA A 74 -0.63 13.57 14.35
C ALA A 74 0.48 14.35 13.63
N GLY A 75 0.38 14.57 12.30
CA GLY A 75 1.38 15.29 11.52
C GLY A 75 2.71 14.54 11.35
N ARG A 76 2.69 13.20 11.44
CA ARG A 76 3.87 12.35 11.27
C ARG A 76 4.15 11.96 9.82
N ASN A 77 3.19 12.19 8.92
CA ASN A 77 3.35 11.99 7.47
C ASN A 77 2.96 13.26 6.71
N SER A 78 3.31 13.32 5.44
CA SER A 78 2.86 14.37 4.52
C SER A 78 1.47 14.08 3.97
N LEU A 79 1.19 12.78 3.73
CA LEU A 79 -0.10 12.25 3.28
C LEU A 79 -0.35 10.88 3.90
N GLY A 80 -1.58 10.63 4.32
CA GLY A 80 -2.03 9.30 4.76
C GLY A 80 -2.62 8.50 3.59
N ALA A 81 -2.24 7.23 3.47
CA ALA A 81 -2.79 6.32 2.46
C ALA A 81 -3.92 5.48 3.06
N MET A 82 -5.09 5.55 2.45
CA MET A 82 -6.31 4.88 2.89
C MET A 82 -6.86 3.97 1.80
N ALA A 83 -7.29 2.77 2.19
CA ALA A 83 -7.88 1.78 1.29
C ALA A 83 -9.23 1.26 1.83
N ARG A 84 -9.95 2.07 2.58
CA ARG A 84 -11.30 1.82 3.10
C ARG A 84 -12.09 3.12 3.17
N GLU A 85 -13.38 3.01 3.29
CA GLU A 85 -14.19 4.18 3.62
C GLU A 85 -13.78 4.77 4.98
N LEU A 86 -13.74 6.09 5.03
CA LEU A 86 -13.50 6.82 6.26
C LEU A 86 -14.82 6.96 7.04
N ALA A 87 -14.78 6.76 8.33
CA ALA A 87 -15.90 7.06 9.21
C ALA A 87 -16.22 8.57 9.19
N PRO A 88 -17.46 8.98 9.49
CA PRO A 88 -17.84 10.40 9.50
C PRO A 88 -16.91 11.27 10.36
N GLU A 89 -16.49 10.75 11.51
CA GLU A 89 -15.58 11.42 12.47
C GLU A 89 -14.16 11.56 11.90
N GLU A 90 -13.71 10.57 11.11
CA GLU A 90 -12.43 10.62 10.42
C GLU A 90 -12.48 11.63 9.27
N LYS A 91 -13.56 11.63 8.47
CA LYS A 91 -13.76 12.57 7.35
C LYS A 91 -13.77 14.03 7.82
N ALA A 92 -14.28 14.30 9.01
CA ALA A 92 -14.32 15.64 9.57
C ALA A 92 -12.93 16.21 9.91
N GLN A 93 -11.91 15.38 10.03
CA GLN A 93 -10.56 15.77 10.49
C GLN A 93 -9.55 15.92 9.35
N VAL A 94 -9.88 15.47 8.14
CA VAL A 94 -8.92 15.39 7.01
C VAL A 94 -9.55 15.85 5.69
N ILE A 95 -8.69 16.26 4.76
CA ILE A 95 -9.08 16.46 3.37
C ILE A 95 -8.81 15.14 2.63
N VAL A 96 -9.81 14.67 1.88
CA VAL A 96 -9.76 13.39 1.18
C VAL A 96 -9.51 13.60 -0.30
N PHE A 97 -8.53 12.89 -0.85
CA PHE A 97 -8.14 12.91 -2.26
C PHE A 97 -8.37 11.52 -2.84
N PRO A 98 -9.50 11.28 -3.52
CA PRO A 98 -9.74 10.01 -4.20
C PRO A 98 -8.72 9.80 -5.32
N ILE A 99 -8.15 8.58 -5.40
CA ILE A 99 -7.08 8.24 -6.35
C ILE A 99 -7.51 7.13 -7.30
N ALA A 100 -8.02 6.00 -6.77
CA ALA A 100 -8.31 4.82 -7.55
C ALA A 100 -9.33 3.91 -6.84
N TYR A 101 -9.73 2.84 -7.50
CA TYR A 101 -10.33 1.64 -6.88
C TYR A 101 -9.41 0.45 -7.03
N ASP A 102 -9.46 -0.46 -6.06
CA ASP A 102 -8.85 -1.78 -6.12
C ASP A 102 -9.89 -2.86 -5.82
N GLY A 103 -9.75 -4.02 -6.45
CA GLY A 103 -10.49 -5.22 -6.08
C GLY A 103 -9.79 -5.97 -4.95
N VAL A 104 -10.55 -6.59 -4.05
CA VAL A 104 -10.00 -7.55 -3.09
C VAL A 104 -10.22 -8.96 -3.65
N GLY A 105 -9.17 -9.57 -4.14
CA GLY A 105 -9.20 -10.90 -4.74
C GLY A 105 -9.10 -12.00 -3.70
N ILE A 106 -9.78 -13.12 -3.94
CA ILE A 106 -9.57 -14.37 -3.19
C ILE A 106 -8.46 -15.12 -3.90
N ALA A 107 -7.33 -15.29 -3.21
CA ALA A 107 -6.13 -15.89 -3.76
C ALA A 107 -5.86 -17.26 -3.17
N VAL A 108 -5.40 -18.17 -4.04
CA VAL A 108 -4.94 -19.52 -3.69
C VAL A 108 -3.63 -19.82 -4.41
N HIS A 109 -2.93 -20.86 -4.00
CA HIS A 109 -1.76 -21.34 -4.72
C HIS A 109 -2.14 -21.82 -6.14
N ALA A 110 -1.27 -21.61 -7.12
CA ALA A 110 -1.52 -21.93 -8.52
C ALA A 110 -1.87 -23.42 -8.76
N SER A 111 -1.34 -24.35 -7.95
CA SER A 111 -1.67 -25.78 -8.00
C SER A 111 -3.02 -26.15 -7.38
N ASN A 112 -3.73 -25.21 -6.78
CA ASN A 112 -5.10 -25.45 -6.32
C ASN A 112 -6.07 -25.20 -7.49
N HIS A 113 -6.82 -26.22 -7.92
CA HIS A 113 -7.63 -26.18 -9.15
C HIS A 113 -9.12 -25.87 -8.92
N ILE A 114 -9.52 -25.40 -7.72
CA ILE A 114 -10.93 -25.01 -7.51
C ILE A 114 -11.34 -23.93 -8.51
N ALA A 115 -12.54 -24.01 -9.05
CA ALA A 115 -13.02 -23.06 -10.06
C ALA A 115 -13.37 -21.70 -9.48
N GLY A 116 -13.90 -21.67 -8.26
CA GLY A 116 -14.33 -20.46 -7.55
C GLY A 116 -14.99 -20.80 -6.24
N LEU A 117 -15.38 -19.77 -5.52
CA LEU A 117 -16.08 -19.88 -4.22
C LEU A 117 -17.28 -18.92 -4.21
N THR A 118 -18.34 -19.32 -3.54
CA THR A 118 -19.42 -18.41 -3.18
C THR A 118 -19.09 -17.67 -1.89
N THR A 119 -19.81 -16.58 -1.61
CA THR A 119 -19.69 -15.87 -0.32
C THR A 119 -19.95 -16.79 0.86
N GLU A 120 -20.93 -17.71 0.74
CA GLU A 120 -21.24 -18.65 1.80
C GLU A 120 -20.12 -19.68 2.01
N GLN A 121 -19.51 -20.17 0.93
CA GLN A 121 -18.36 -21.08 1.02
C GLN A 121 -17.15 -20.37 1.68
N LEU A 122 -16.94 -19.08 1.38
CA LEU A 122 -15.93 -18.29 2.09
C LEU A 122 -16.22 -18.22 3.60
N ARG A 123 -17.47 -17.95 3.99
CA ARG A 123 -17.86 -17.96 5.42
C ARG A 123 -17.56 -19.30 6.08
N GLN A 124 -17.95 -20.41 5.44
CA GLN A 124 -17.70 -21.76 5.97
C GLN A 124 -16.20 -22.04 6.16
N ILE A 125 -15.35 -21.62 5.19
CA ILE A 125 -13.89 -21.75 5.29
C ILE A 125 -13.37 -20.91 6.47
N TYR A 126 -13.72 -19.63 6.49
CA TYR A 126 -13.17 -18.68 7.46
C TYR A 126 -13.75 -18.86 8.88
N ARG A 127 -14.88 -19.55 9.03
CA ARG A 127 -15.43 -20.03 10.31
C ARG A 127 -14.92 -21.42 10.70
N LYS A 128 -14.03 -22.04 9.90
CA LYS A 128 -13.55 -23.43 10.09
C LYS A 128 -14.68 -24.49 10.11
N GLN A 129 -15.83 -24.18 9.54
CA GLN A 129 -16.93 -25.12 9.36
C GLN A 129 -16.61 -26.15 8.26
N THR A 130 -15.86 -25.72 7.24
CA THR A 130 -15.30 -26.57 6.19
C THR A 130 -13.80 -26.36 6.14
N THR A 131 -13.04 -27.42 6.37
CA THR A 131 -11.59 -27.36 6.57
C THR A 131 -10.79 -28.14 5.52
N ASN A 132 -11.45 -28.69 4.49
CA ASN A 132 -10.81 -29.49 3.45
C ASN A 132 -11.22 -29.05 2.05
N TRP A 133 -10.26 -28.91 1.15
CA TRP A 133 -10.48 -28.48 -0.23
C TRP A 133 -11.35 -29.44 -1.04
N SER A 134 -11.39 -30.73 -0.68
CA SER A 134 -12.24 -31.72 -1.37
C SER A 134 -13.74 -31.37 -1.34
N SER A 135 -14.18 -30.62 -0.34
CA SER A 135 -15.56 -30.10 -0.25
C SER A 135 -15.90 -29.09 -1.36
N PHE A 136 -14.91 -28.54 -2.03
CA PHE A 136 -15.05 -27.55 -3.10
C PHE A 136 -14.50 -28.04 -4.43
N GLY A 137 -14.31 -29.35 -4.61
CA GLY A 137 -13.75 -29.96 -5.83
C GLY A 137 -12.22 -29.85 -5.96
N GLY A 138 -11.54 -29.46 -4.88
CA GLY A 138 -10.08 -29.46 -4.77
C GLY A 138 -9.51 -30.81 -4.32
N ARG A 139 -8.21 -30.83 -4.04
CA ARG A 139 -7.52 -32.01 -3.50
C ARG A 139 -7.98 -32.31 -2.07
N ASN A 140 -7.74 -33.53 -1.61
CA ASN A 140 -7.99 -33.90 -0.21
C ASN A 140 -6.89 -33.34 0.70
N ASP A 141 -6.86 -32.02 0.82
CA ASP A 141 -5.87 -31.28 1.64
C ASP A 141 -6.61 -30.37 2.63
N ARG A 142 -6.07 -30.23 3.84
CA ARG A 142 -6.58 -29.26 4.83
C ARG A 142 -6.39 -27.84 4.31
N ILE A 143 -7.40 -26.99 4.49
CA ILE A 143 -7.33 -25.55 4.14
C ILE A 143 -6.51 -24.82 5.20
N VAL A 144 -5.51 -24.05 4.76
CA VAL A 144 -4.75 -23.09 5.59
C VAL A 144 -5.29 -21.69 5.35
N VAL A 145 -5.89 -21.10 6.37
CA VAL A 145 -6.53 -19.79 6.31
C VAL A 145 -5.54 -18.68 6.65
N VAL A 146 -5.35 -17.75 5.73
CA VAL A 146 -4.49 -16.59 5.90
C VAL A 146 -5.35 -15.34 6.11
N HIS A 147 -5.18 -14.69 7.26
CA HIS A 147 -5.78 -13.40 7.57
C HIS A 147 -4.76 -12.27 7.55
N LYS A 148 -5.24 -11.06 7.32
CA LYS A 148 -4.46 -9.85 7.58
C LYS A 148 -4.57 -9.43 9.03
N ALA A 149 -3.49 -8.83 9.55
CA ALA A 149 -3.47 -8.18 10.85
C ALA A 149 -4.54 -7.06 10.92
N GLU A 150 -4.91 -6.68 12.13
CA GLU A 150 -5.81 -5.56 12.37
C GLU A 150 -5.25 -4.24 11.82
N GLY A 151 -6.14 -3.28 11.52
CA GLY A 151 -5.78 -2.00 10.93
C GLY A 151 -5.52 -2.03 9.41
N HIS A 152 -5.59 -3.22 8.78
CA HIS A 152 -5.50 -3.34 7.33
C HIS A 152 -6.88 -3.29 6.67
N ALA A 153 -7.06 -2.33 5.75
CA ALA A 153 -8.34 -2.08 5.09
C ALA A 153 -8.91 -3.31 4.37
N THR A 154 -8.08 -4.12 3.72
CA THR A 154 -8.54 -5.33 3.04
C THR A 154 -9.16 -6.35 4.01
N ARG A 155 -8.73 -6.37 5.30
CA ARG A 155 -9.37 -7.15 6.35
C ARG A 155 -10.78 -6.63 6.64
N GLU A 156 -10.92 -5.30 6.80
CA GLU A 156 -12.21 -4.67 7.08
C GLU A 156 -13.19 -4.85 5.91
N VAL A 157 -12.73 -4.65 4.68
CA VAL A 157 -13.53 -4.85 3.46
C VAL A 157 -14.00 -6.30 3.34
N PHE A 158 -13.11 -7.27 3.55
CA PHE A 158 -13.44 -8.70 3.53
C PHE A 158 -14.42 -9.08 4.64
N MET A 159 -14.19 -8.60 5.86
CA MET A 159 -15.05 -8.84 7.03
C MET A 159 -16.46 -8.29 6.79
N ASN A 160 -16.57 -7.04 6.33
CA ASN A 160 -17.87 -6.41 6.03
C ASN A 160 -18.63 -7.15 4.92
N TYR A 161 -17.92 -7.59 3.89
CA TYR A 161 -18.52 -8.35 2.78
C TYR A 161 -19.01 -9.73 3.21
N THR A 162 -18.20 -10.43 4.01
CA THR A 162 -18.53 -11.80 4.46
C THR A 162 -19.45 -11.82 5.66
N GLY A 163 -19.60 -10.72 6.41
CA GLY A 163 -20.33 -10.66 7.66
C GLY A 163 -19.65 -11.44 8.80
N LEU A 164 -18.34 -11.64 8.70
CA LEU A 164 -17.53 -12.23 9.76
C LEU A 164 -17.29 -11.21 10.87
N THR A 165 -17.32 -11.66 12.13
CA THR A 165 -17.01 -10.80 13.26
C THR A 165 -15.50 -10.71 13.51
N PRO A 166 -15.00 -9.68 14.23
CA PRO A 166 -13.59 -9.58 14.60
C PRO A 166 -13.07 -10.83 15.33
N ASP A 167 -13.88 -11.41 16.21
CA ASP A 167 -13.54 -12.63 16.97
C ASP A 167 -13.41 -13.84 16.04
N GLU A 168 -14.33 -14.04 15.08
CA GLU A 168 -14.23 -15.09 14.07
C GLU A 168 -12.98 -14.94 13.21
N MET A 169 -12.63 -13.70 12.85
CA MET A 169 -11.41 -13.39 12.08
C MET A 169 -10.12 -13.70 12.84
N THR A 170 -10.14 -13.61 14.15
CA THR A 170 -8.96 -13.85 15.00
C THR A 170 -8.86 -15.31 15.42
N SER A 171 -9.96 -15.92 15.87
CA SER A 171 -9.98 -17.28 16.41
C SER A 171 -9.75 -18.38 15.36
N ASN A 172 -10.09 -18.11 14.10
CA ASN A 172 -10.07 -19.09 13.02
C ASN A 172 -8.90 -18.96 12.05
N THR A 173 -7.91 -18.13 12.37
CA THR A 173 -6.72 -17.94 11.52
C THR A 173 -5.69 -19.05 11.74
N ASP A 174 -5.04 -19.50 10.66
CA ASP A 174 -3.83 -20.34 10.75
C ASP A 174 -2.57 -19.48 10.60
N VAL A 175 -2.65 -18.39 9.80
CA VAL A 175 -1.53 -17.48 9.55
C VAL A 175 -2.04 -16.04 9.54
N THR A 176 -1.37 -15.16 10.28
CA THR A 176 -1.60 -13.71 10.22
C THR A 176 -0.49 -13.04 9.41
N ALA A 177 -0.88 -12.27 8.39
CA ALA A 177 0.03 -11.51 7.53
C ALA A 177 -0.19 -9.99 7.70
N GLY A 178 0.89 -9.21 7.63
CA GLY A 178 0.81 -7.76 7.80
C GLY A 178 0.39 -7.00 6.55
N ASP A 179 0.85 -7.41 5.37
CA ASP A 179 0.61 -6.68 4.11
C ASP A 179 0.28 -7.62 2.94
N ASN A 180 0.00 -7.05 1.76
CA ASN A 180 -0.33 -7.83 0.58
C ASN A 180 0.82 -8.75 0.15
N ALA A 181 2.05 -8.25 0.17
CA ALA A 181 3.22 -9.02 -0.23
C ALA A 181 3.44 -10.24 0.68
N GLN A 182 3.16 -10.11 1.98
CA GLN A 182 3.23 -11.23 2.92
C GLN A 182 2.13 -12.26 2.65
N VAL A 183 0.88 -11.84 2.41
CA VAL A 183 -0.21 -12.76 2.03
C VAL A 183 0.17 -13.54 0.78
N ILE A 184 0.60 -12.85 -0.28
CA ILE A 184 1.02 -13.47 -1.54
C ILE A 184 2.16 -14.47 -1.31
N ARG A 185 3.16 -14.11 -0.51
CA ARG A 185 4.29 -14.99 -0.18
C ARG A 185 3.84 -16.25 0.57
N VAL A 186 2.94 -16.12 1.54
CA VAL A 186 2.40 -17.28 2.27
C VAL A 186 1.68 -18.22 1.32
N ILE A 187 0.81 -17.68 0.45
CA ILE A 187 0.06 -18.47 -0.54
C ILE A 187 1.00 -19.14 -1.53
N ALA A 188 2.02 -18.43 -2.05
CA ALA A 188 2.99 -18.97 -2.99
C ALA A 188 3.81 -20.13 -2.41
N ASN A 189 4.01 -20.18 -1.10
CA ASN A 189 4.79 -21.23 -0.42
C ASN A 189 3.92 -22.29 0.29
N THR A 190 2.59 -22.19 0.19
CA THR A 190 1.67 -23.08 0.90
C THR A 190 0.55 -23.51 -0.05
N SER A 191 0.69 -24.70 -0.64
CA SER A 191 -0.17 -25.19 -1.73
C SER A 191 -1.66 -25.31 -1.39
N ASN A 192 -2.00 -25.36 -0.11
CA ASN A 192 -3.36 -25.48 0.43
C ASN A 192 -3.86 -24.19 1.12
N ALA A 193 -3.13 -23.07 0.98
CA ALA A 193 -3.53 -21.80 1.57
C ALA A 193 -4.61 -21.08 0.76
N ILE A 194 -5.42 -20.30 1.48
CA ILE A 194 -6.36 -19.31 0.97
C ILE A 194 -6.15 -17.98 1.71
N GLY A 195 -6.24 -16.89 0.98
CA GLY A 195 -6.18 -15.54 1.55
C GLY A 195 -6.96 -14.53 0.70
N TYR A 196 -7.16 -13.35 1.25
CA TYR A 196 -7.73 -12.19 0.54
C TYR A 196 -6.69 -11.08 0.47
N VAL A 197 -6.57 -10.46 -0.70
CA VAL A 197 -5.46 -9.56 -1.01
C VAL A 197 -5.82 -8.64 -2.18
N SER A 198 -5.10 -7.55 -2.39
CA SER A 198 -5.24 -6.71 -3.58
C SER A 198 -5.24 -7.55 -4.86
N LEU A 199 -6.28 -7.40 -5.66
CA LEU A 199 -6.45 -8.10 -6.93
C LEU A 199 -5.31 -7.76 -7.89
N GLY A 200 -4.97 -6.48 -8.01
CA GLY A 200 -3.90 -6.02 -8.89
C GLY A 200 -2.53 -6.58 -8.51
N GLU A 201 -2.25 -6.70 -7.21
CA GLU A 201 -0.97 -7.24 -6.73
C GLU A 201 -0.85 -8.76 -6.98
N VAL A 202 -1.95 -9.52 -6.89
CA VAL A 202 -1.93 -10.97 -7.26
C VAL A 202 -1.70 -11.15 -8.74
N ILE A 203 -2.36 -10.35 -9.60
CA ILE A 203 -2.13 -10.39 -11.05
C ILE A 203 -0.65 -10.16 -11.34
N LYS A 204 -0.04 -9.10 -10.81
CA LYS A 204 1.39 -8.81 -10.99
C LYS A 204 2.30 -9.93 -10.48
N ALA A 205 1.97 -10.50 -9.32
CA ALA A 205 2.76 -11.59 -8.75
C ALA A 205 2.71 -12.84 -9.64
N ALA A 206 1.54 -13.17 -10.19
CA ALA A 206 1.38 -14.27 -11.12
C ALA A 206 2.12 -14.03 -12.45
N GLU A 207 2.06 -12.82 -13.01
CA GLU A 207 2.82 -12.39 -14.19
C GLU A 207 4.33 -12.48 -13.96
N ALA A 208 4.79 -12.20 -12.74
CA ALA A 208 6.18 -12.35 -12.32
C ALA A 208 6.58 -13.82 -12.01
N GLY A 209 5.70 -14.79 -12.30
CA GLY A 209 5.97 -16.22 -12.13
C GLY A 209 5.79 -16.76 -10.72
N GLN A 210 5.23 -16.00 -9.79
CA GLN A 210 4.89 -16.54 -8.47
C GLN A 210 3.70 -17.52 -8.59
N PRO A 211 3.73 -18.67 -7.86
CA PRO A 211 2.70 -19.70 -7.99
C PRO A 211 1.43 -19.33 -7.22
N VAL A 212 0.81 -18.21 -7.58
CA VAL A 212 -0.46 -17.72 -7.03
C VAL A 212 -1.49 -17.50 -8.13
N ARG A 213 -2.75 -17.63 -7.80
CA ARG A 213 -3.85 -17.28 -8.70
C ARG A 213 -5.06 -16.79 -7.94
N LEU A 214 -5.89 -16.03 -8.62
CA LEU A 214 -7.20 -15.62 -8.16
C LEU A 214 -8.26 -16.68 -8.48
N VAL A 215 -9.33 -16.74 -7.67
CA VAL A 215 -10.48 -17.59 -7.93
C VAL A 215 -11.74 -16.74 -8.10
N LYS A 216 -12.71 -17.25 -8.90
CA LYS A 216 -14.01 -16.58 -9.07
C LYS A 216 -14.72 -16.42 -7.73
N LEU A 217 -15.42 -15.31 -7.60
CA LEU A 217 -16.29 -15.04 -6.45
C LEU A 217 -17.75 -14.94 -6.93
N ASN A 218 -18.61 -15.85 -6.45
CA ASN A 218 -20.00 -15.97 -6.92
C ASN A 218 -20.11 -16.13 -8.45
N GLY A 219 -19.16 -16.84 -9.07
CA GLY A 219 -19.10 -17.03 -10.52
C GLY A 219 -18.49 -15.85 -11.30
N ILE A 220 -18.18 -14.73 -10.64
CA ILE A 220 -17.64 -13.51 -11.26
C ILE A 220 -16.12 -13.59 -11.31
N GLU A 221 -15.54 -13.31 -12.49
CA GLU A 221 -14.10 -13.28 -12.69
C GLU A 221 -13.46 -12.09 -11.94
N PRO A 222 -12.36 -12.35 -11.21
CA PRO A 222 -11.60 -11.32 -10.52
C PRO A 222 -10.66 -10.56 -11.48
N VAL A 223 -11.24 -9.76 -12.36
CA VAL A 223 -10.52 -8.95 -13.36
C VAL A 223 -10.83 -7.46 -13.17
N MET A 224 -9.90 -6.59 -13.59
CA MET A 224 -10.05 -5.15 -13.38
C MET A 224 -11.26 -4.56 -14.10
N GLU A 225 -11.68 -5.14 -15.24
CA GLU A 225 -12.90 -4.74 -15.93
C GLU A 225 -14.14 -4.89 -15.04
N ASN A 226 -14.25 -6.01 -14.30
CA ASN A 226 -15.36 -6.27 -13.38
C ASN A 226 -15.30 -5.40 -12.11
N VAL A 227 -14.14 -4.90 -11.74
CA VAL A 227 -13.99 -3.86 -10.70
C VAL A 227 -14.47 -2.51 -11.24
N THR A 228 -14.08 -2.16 -12.47
CA THR A 228 -14.44 -0.90 -13.12
C THR A 228 -15.96 -0.75 -13.31
N ASN A 229 -16.60 -1.79 -13.80
CA ASN A 229 -18.06 -1.81 -14.02
C ASN A 229 -18.88 -2.17 -12.76
N LYS A 230 -18.18 -2.39 -11.62
CA LYS A 230 -18.75 -2.72 -10.30
C LYS A 230 -19.54 -4.03 -10.25
N THR A 231 -19.30 -4.95 -11.17
CA THR A 231 -19.91 -6.29 -11.12
C THR A 231 -19.15 -7.21 -10.16
N TYR A 232 -17.83 -7.01 -9.99
CA TYR A 232 -17.06 -7.70 -8.94
C TYR A 232 -17.41 -7.13 -7.57
N PRO A 233 -17.94 -7.93 -6.62
CA PRO A 233 -18.58 -7.39 -5.43
C PRO A 233 -17.61 -6.91 -4.35
N LEU A 234 -16.35 -7.36 -4.40
CA LEU A 234 -15.37 -7.13 -3.35
C LEU A 234 -14.32 -6.13 -3.84
N PHE A 235 -14.64 -4.84 -3.77
CA PHE A 235 -13.74 -3.75 -4.15
C PHE A 235 -13.82 -2.61 -3.12
N HIS A 236 -12.84 -1.73 -3.14
CA HIS A 236 -12.76 -0.59 -2.23
C HIS A 236 -12.06 0.61 -2.87
N PRO A 237 -12.38 1.82 -2.39
CA PRO A 237 -11.71 3.02 -2.84
C PRO A 237 -10.31 3.14 -2.22
N LEU A 238 -9.43 3.80 -2.97
CA LEU A 238 -8.09 4.17 -2.56
C LEU A 238 -8.00 5.70 -2.47
N TYR A 239 -7.62 6.21 -1.31
CA TYR A 239 -7.50 7.64 -1.02
C TYR A 239 -6.11 8.01 -0.55
N LEU A 240 -5.69 9.24 -0.85
CA LEU A 240 -4.74 9.95 -0.02
C LEU A 240 -5.49 10.95 0.84
N ILE A 241 -5.03 11.18 2.06
CA ILE A 241 -5.61 12.16 2.99
C ILE A 241 -4.53 13.11 3.50
N SER A 242 -4.93 14.32 3.84
CA SER A 242 -4.08 15.30 4.53
C SER A 242 -4.83 16.01 5.65
N LYS A 243 -4.12 16.46 6.68
CA LYS A 243 -4.70 17.25 7.80
C LYS A 243 -5.11 18.67 7.39
N GLY A 244 -4.54 19.21 6.33
CA GLY A 244 -4.81 20.53 5.80
C GLY A 244 -4.50 20.60 4.31
N GLU A 245 -4.59 21.78 3.70
CA GLU A 245 -4.30 21.96 2.28
C GLU A 245 -2.87 21.52 1.95
N PRO A 246 -2.67 20.53 1.03
CA PRO A 246 -1.36 20.06 0.63
C PRO A 246 -0.57 21.17 -0.08
N LYS A 247 0.69 21.31 0.30
CA LYS A 247 1.63 22.29 -0.27
C LYS A 247 2.90 21.59 -0.74
N GLY A 248 3.74 22.29 -1.48
CA GLY A 248 5.05 21.78 -1.89
C GLY A 248 4.96 20.43 -2.60
N GLY A 249 5.80 19.51 -2.18
CA GLY A 249 5.90 18.18 -2.76
C GLY A 249 4.62 17.35 -2.65
N SER A 250 3.85 17.50 -1.57
CA SER A 250 2.56 16.78 -1.41
C SER A 250 1.54 17.19 -2.47
N ARG A 251 1.47 18.48 -2.79
CA ARG A 251 0.61 18.98 -3.86
C ARG A 251 1.07 18.47 -5.22
N VAL A 252 2.38 18.47 -5.48
CA VAL A 252 2.96 17.95 -6.73
C VAL A 252 2.62 16.46 -6.91
N LEU A 253 2.73 15.64 -5.87
CA LEU A 253 2.37 14.22 -5.91
C LEU A 253 0.87 14.04 -6.23
N LEU A 254 -0.01 14.77 -5.57
CA LEU A 254 -1.47 14.66 -5.80
C LEU A 254 -1.86 15.11 -7.22
N ASP A 255 -1.30 16.21 -7.70
CA ASP A 255 -1.57 16.72 -9.06
C ASP A 255 -1.04 15.73 -10.11
N PHE A 256 0.12 15.11 -9.87
CA PHE A 256 0.67 14.07 -10.72
C PHE A 256 -0.25 12.85 -10.78
N LEU A 257 -0.68 12.30 -9.65
CA LEU A 257 -1.55 11.12 -9.61
C LEU A 257 -2.90 11.34 -10.32
N ARG A 258 -3.37 12.58 -10.38
CA ARG A 258 -4.59 12.97 -11.10
C ARG A 258 -4.39 13.28 -12.57
N SER A 259 -3.15 13.46 -13.00
CA SER A 259 -2.82 13.71 -14.40
C SER A 259 -3.06 12.48 -15.27
N SER A 260 -3.07 12.67 -16.60
CA SER A 260 -3.14 11.54 -17.55
C SER A 260 -2.00 10.54 -17.38
N GLU A 261 -0.80 11.03 -17.08
CA GLU A 261 0.39 10.21 -16.83
C GLU A 261 0.27 9.41 -15.52
N GLY A 262 -0.16 10.05 -14.43
CA GLY A 262 -0.43 9.38 -13.17
C GLY A 262 -1.53 8.32 -13.29
N LYS A 263 -2.61 8.62 -14.01
CA LYS A 263 -3.67 7.64 -14.32
C LYS A 263 -3.15 6.45 -15.14
N ALA A 264 -2.20 6.67 -16.06
CA ALA A 264 -1.56 5.59 -16.80
C ALA A 264 -0.73 4.67 -15.87
N ILE A 265 0.02 5.25 -14.94
CA ILE A 265 0.77 4.53 -13.90
C ILE A 265 -0.19 3.71 -13.01
N ILE A 266 -1.32 4.28 -12.60
CA ILE A 266 -2.33 3.57 -11.80
C ILE A 266 -2.86 2.35 -12.56
N ARG A 267 -3.19 2.48 -13.85
CA ARG A 267 -3.63 1.35 -14.70
C ARG A 267 -2.53 0.30 -14.87
N GLN A 268 -1.27 0.72 -15.08
CA GLN A 268 -0.12 -0.17 -15.15
C GLN A 268 0.07 -0.95 -13.83
N GLY A 269 -0.36 -0.37 -12.71
CA GLY A 269 -0.42 -1.02 -11.40
C GLY A 269 -1.51 -2.07 -11.26
N ASN A 270 -2.37 -2.25 -12.25
CA ASN A 270 -3.62 -3.02 -12.17
C ASN A 270 -4.59 -2.45 -11.12
N TYR A 271 -4.77 -1.11 -11.14
CA TYR A 271 -5.79 -0.39 -10.37
C TYR A 271 -6.69 0.39 -11.33
N VAL A 272 -7.89 0.75 -10.87
CA VAL A 272 -8.85 1.57 -11.64
C VAL A 272 -8.70 3.03 -11.20
N PRO A 273 -8.10 3.92 -12.01
CA PRO A 273 -7.99 5.33 -11.65
C PRO A 273 -9.37 5.98 -11.62
N LEU A 274 -9.56 6.95 -10.72
CA LEU A 274 -10.74 7.80 -10.73
C LEU A 274 -10.63 8.87 -11.83
N GLU A 275 -11.73 9.12 -12.54
CA GLU A 275 -11.79 10.10 -13.62
C GLU A 275 -11.95 11.54 -13.13
#